data_3f1cd36de981cd782bb2f3b3f642b993
#
_entry.id   3f1cd36de981cd782bb2f3b3f642b993
#
_cell.length_a   1.000
_cell.length_b   1.000
_cell.length_c   1.000
_cell.angle_alpha   90.00
_cell.angle_beta   90.00
_cell.angle_gamma   90.00
#
_symmetry.space_group_name_H-M   'P 1'
#
loop_
_entity.id
_entity.type
_entity.pdbx_description
1 polymer ?
#
loop_
_entity_poly.entity_id
_entity_poly.type
_entity_poly.pdbx_seq_one_letter_code
_entity_poly.pdbx_strand_id
1 'polypeptide(L)'
;MKSTITFFIALIVAICFFNCDGRHRAQKSYTENLIKENLPSSFSEQVTFYPENYAEHVNDTTLTNGYRAHIKSYSDMVNHVVITEKKNKTILKTHYRKAIGEITVYKDNSEVFMTVINDQLFSKHIDNLPKDFNQYILKSLWVNQYKSLKNNQLIVDVLLQKPKSKHQINCQLIIDSKGKFNIIKNV
;
A
#
# COMPACT_ATOMS: atom_id res chain seq x y z
N MET A 1 15.50 -26.88 -46.07
CA MET A 1 15.18 -25.46 -45.82
C MET A 1 13.96 -25.25 -44.93
N LYS A 2 12.82 -25.94 -45.07
CA LYS A 2 11.64 -25.73 -44.18
C LYS A 2 11.91 -26.08 -42.70
N SER A 3 12.64 -27.17 -42.43
CA SER A 3 12.95 -27.64 -41.10
C SER A 3 13.87 -26.67 -40.28
N THR A 4 14.82 -26.04 -40.96
CA THR A 4 15.73 -25.04 -40.33
C THR A 4 15.00 -23.77 -39.94
N ILE A 5 14.04 -23.32 -40.75
CA ILE A 5 13.22 -22.13 -40.45
C ILE A 5 12.33 -22.39 -39.22
N THR A 6 11.72 -23.57 -39.13
CA THR A 6 10.86 -23.96 -38.00
C THR A 6 11.66 -24.02 -36.68
N PHE A 7 12.91 -24.52 -36.74
CA PHE A 7 13.79 -24.55 -35.57
C PHE A 7 14.18 -23.15 -35.12
N PHE A 8 14.48 -22.21 -36.01
CA PHE A 8 14.78 -20.81 -35.69
C PHE A 8 13.58 -20.09 -35.07
N ILE A 9 12.38 -20.31 -35.58
CA ILE A 9 11.15 -19.73 -35.01
C ILE A 9 10.90 -20.27 -33.60
N ALA A 10 11.05 -21.58 -33.39
CA ALA A 10 10.90 -22.20 -32.08
C ALA A 10 11.94 -21.67 -31.06
N LEU A 11 13.18 -21.42 -31.50
CA LEU A 11 14.24 -20.86 -30.68
C LEU A 11 13.93 -19.38 -30.24
N ILE A 12 13.42 -18.57 -31.21
CA ILE A 12 13.03 -17.19 -30.92
C ILE A 12 11.86 -17.13 -29.91
N VAL A 13 10.87 -18.00 -30.08
CA VAL A 13 9.73 -18.10 -29.14
C VAL A 13 10.21 -18.53 -27.76
N ALA A 14 11.13 -19.52 -27.68
CA ALA A 14 11.70 -19.93 -26.40
C ALA A 14 12.43 -18.78 -25.69
N ILE A 15 13.23 -17.96 -26.40
CA ILE A 15 13.93 -16.80 -25.82
C ILE A 15 12.95 -15.75 -25.27
N CYS A 16 11.78 -15.57 -25.89
CA CYS A 16 10.76 -14.65 -25.41
C CYS A 16 10.16 -15.08 -24.05
N PHE A 17 10.13 -16.38 -23.75
CA PHE A 17 9.62 -16.87 -22.47
C PHE A 17 10.64 -16.78 -21.31
N PHE A 18 11.93 -16.72 -21.60
CA PHE A 18 12.95 -16.55 -20.55
C PHE A 18 13.09 -15.10 -20.03
N ASN A 19 12.48 -14.11 -20.68
CA ASN A 19 12.47 -12.71 -20.23
C ASN A 19 11.35 -12.41 -19.21
N CYS A 20 10.77 -13.42 -18.56
CA CYS A 20 9.65 -13.24 -17.63
C CYS A 20 10.06 -12.77 -16.22
N ASP A 21 11.34 -12.41 -16.02
CA ASP A 21 11.84 -11.89 -14.72
C ASP A 21 11.52 -10.37 -14.51
N GLY A 22 10.85 -9.76 -15.47
CA GLY A 22 10.53 -8.33 -15.45
C GLY A 22 9.50 -7.90 -14.39
N ARG A 23 8.64 -8.80 -13.91
CA ARG A 23 7.60 -8.45 -12.94
C ARG A 23 8.15 -7.96 -11.60
N HIS A 24 9.18 -8.60 -11.08
CA HIS A 24 9.80 -8.19 -9.82
C HIS A 24 10.64 -6.91 -9.95
N ARG A 25 11.24 -6.66 -11.11
CA ARG A 25 12.00 -5.43 -11.38
C ARG A 25 11.09 -4.23 -11.61
N ALA A 26 9.94 -4.41 -12.27
CA ALA A 26 8.98 -3.33 -12.50
C ALA A 26 8.30 -2.84 -11.20
N GLN A 27 8.31 -3.66 -10.14
CA GLN A 27 7.72 -3.32 -8.84
C GLN A 27 8.71 -2.67 -7.86
N LYS A 28 9.99 -2.58 -8.21
CA LYS A 28 11.01 -1.89 -7.40
C LYS A 28 11.28 -0.51 -8.00
N SER A 29 11.41 0.50 -7.13
CA SER A 29 11.82 1.81 -7.61
C SER A 29 13.22 1.75 -8.23
N TYR A 30 13.48 2.61 -9.22
CA TYR A 30 14.80 2.74 -9.86
C TYR A 30 15.91 2.98 -8.82
N THR A 31 15.62 3.81 -7.82
CA THR A 31 16.51 4.12 -6.71
C THR A 31 16.88 2.89 -5.87
N GLU A 32 15.90 1.98 -5.64
CA GLU A 32 16.14 0.75 -4.88
C GLU A 32 17.05 -0.22 -5.63
N ASN A 33 16.86 -0.36 -6.94
CA ASN A 33 17.70 -1.21 -7.77
C ASN A 33 19.15 -0.68 -7.78
N LEU A 34 19.35 0.63 -7.92
CA LEU A 34 20.67 1.25 -7.86
C LEU A 34 21.34 1.05 -6.50
N ILE A 35 20.60 1.19 -5.40
CA ILE A 35 21.14 0.99 -4.05
C ILE A 35 21.56 -0.46 -3.86
N LYS A 36 20.78 -1.45 -4.32
CA LYS A 36 21.13 -2.87 -4.19
C LYS A 36 22.30 -3.29 -5.06
N GLU A 37 22.43 -2.75 -6.26
CA GLU A 37 23.49 -3.11 -7.21
C GLU A 37 24.83 -2.42 -6.93
N ASN A 38 24.81 -1.22 -6.34
CA ASN A 38 26.00 -0.39 -6.17
C ASN A 38 26.53 -0.28 -4.73
N LEU A 39 26.02 -1.06 -3.78
CA LEU A 39 26.57 -1.08 -2.41
C LEU A 39 27.74 -2.06 -2.31
N PRO A 40 29.00 -1.59 -2.41
CA PRO A 40 30.15 -2.42 -2.09
C PRO A 40 30.11 -2.77 -0.59
N SER A 41 30.52 -3.99 -0.25
CA SER A 41 30.59 -4.49 1.13
C SER A 41 31.47 -3.67 2.09
N SER A 42 32.15 -2.65 1.58
CA SER A 42 33.07 -1.76 2.32
C SER A 42 32.41 -0.51 2.91
N PHE A 43 31.12 -0.20 2.60
CA PHE A 43 30.46 0.95 3.19
C PHE A 43 30.00 0.68 4.63
N SER A 44 30.22 1.64 5.50
CA SER A 44 29.69 1.66 6.86
C SER A 44 28.17 1.94 6.93
N GLU A 45 27.49 1.86 5.80
CA GLU A 45 26.06 2.08 5.67
C GLU A 45 25.36 0.83 5.14
N GLN A 46 24.33 0.38 5.88
CA GLN A 46 23.46 -0.70 5.48
C GLN A 46 22.05 -0.16 5.21
N VAL A 47 21.51 -0.44 4.01
CA VAL A 47 20.19 -0.01 3.61
C VAL A 47 19.26 -1.22 3.50
N THR A 48 18.09 -1.12 4.11
CA THR A 48 17.04 -2.16 4.06
C THR A 48 15.68 -1.54 3.71
N PHE A 49 14.83 -2.29 3.02
CA PHE A 49 13.47 -1.89 2.69
C PHE A 49 12.46 -2.78 3.41
N TYR A 50 11.38 -2.17 3.92
CA TYR A 50 10.30 -2.91 4.57
C TYR A 50 8.91 -2.43 4.09
N PRO A 51 8.06 -3.31 3.54
CA PRO A 51 8.39 -4.67 3.12
C PRO A 51 9.45 -4.66 2.01
N GLU A 52 10.23 -5.73 1.91
CA GLU A 52 11.29 -5.83 0.90
C GLU A 52 10.71 -5.89 -0.51
N ASN A 53 9.67 -6.69 -0.68
CA ASN A 53 8.97 -6.88 -1.94
C ASN A 53 7.61 -6.18 -1.91
N TYR A 54 7.01 -6.01 -3.09
CA TYR A 54 5.62 -5.58 -3.21
C TYR A 54 4.71 -6.53 -2.44
N ALA A 55 3.83 -5.95 -1.65
CA ALA A 55 2.80 -6.68 -0.91
C ALA A 55 1.44 -6.07 -1.22
N GLU A 56 0.46 -6.92 -1.45
CA GLU A 56 -0.91 -6.54 -1.73
C GLU A 56 -1.86 -7.40 -0.90
N HIS A 57 -2.91 -6.79 -0.40
CA HIS A 57 -3.98 -7.46 0.32
C HIS A 57 -5.33 -6.95 -0.18
N VAL A 58 -6.22 -7.89 -0.50
CA VAL A 58 -7.58 -7.60 -0.96
C VAL A 58 -8.58 -8.21 0.02
N ASN A 59 -9.61 -7.47 0.35
CA ASN A 59 -10.70 -7.91 1.21
C ASN A 59 -12.04 -7.46 0.64
N ASP A 60 -12.96 -8.42 0.50
CA ASP A 60 -14.35 -8.19 0.13
C ASP A 60 -15.24 -8.44 1.34
N THR A 61 -16.04 -7.46 1.72
CA THR A 61 -16.96 -7.55 2.85
C THR A 61 -18.38 -7.22 2.39
N THR A 62 -19.31 -8.15 2.61
CA THR A 62 -20.75 -7.93 2.37
C THR A 62 -21.48 -7.86 3.70
N LEU A 63 -22.28 -6.84 3.89
CA LEU A 63 -23.08 -6.61 5.10
C LEU A 63 -24.57 -6.86 4.85
N THR A 64 -25.30 -7.29 5.87
CA THR A 64 -26.74 -7.58 5.78
C THR A 64 -27.62 -6.36 5.53
N ASN A 65 -27.09 -5.15 5.75
CA ASN A 65 -27.78 -3.91 5.43
C ASN A 65 -27.58 -3.46 3.97
N GLY A 66 -27.13 -4.35 3.07
CA GLY A 66 -27.01 -4.10 1.63
C GLY A 66 -25.72 -3.40 1.20
N TYR A 67 -24.81 -3.10 2.12
CA TYR A 67 -23.46 -2.61 1.74
C TYR A 67 -22.53 -3.76 1.38
N ARG A 68 -21.72 -3.53 0.34
CA ARG A 68 -20.55 -4.33 -0.01
C ARG A 68 -19.35 -3.40 -0.18
N ALA A 69 -18.24 -3.74 0.43
CA ALA A 69 -16.99 -3.01 0.31
C ALA A 69 -15.93 -3.91 -0.29
N HIS A 70 -15.29 -3.46 -1.36
CA HIS A 70 -14.05 -4.00 -1.88
C HIS A 70 -12.90 -3.10 -1.43
N ILE A 71 -11.98 -3.66 -0.66
CA ILE A 71 -10.83 -2.95 -0.10
C ILE A 71 -9.57 -3.62 -0.59
N LYS A 72 -8.71 -2.84 -1.26
CA LYS A 72 -7.39 -3.26 -1.68
C LYS A 72 -6.36 -2.38 -0.98
N SER A 73 -5.34 -2.96 -0.39
CA SER A 73 -4.19 -2.24 0.15
C SER A 73 -2.90 -2.81 -0.41
N TYR A 74 -1.96 -1.94 -0.77
CA TYR A 74 -0.71 -2.36 -1.39
C TYR A 74 0.45 -1.43 -1.05
N SER A 75 1.67 -1.96 -1.18
CA SER A 75 2.89 -1.22 -0.92
C SER A 75 3.14 -0.17 -2.01
N ASP A 76 3.32 1.08 -1.61
CA ASP A 76 3.87 2.12 -2.48
C ASP A 76 5.38 1.90 -2.64
N MET A 77 5.80 1.52 -3.83
CA MET A 77 7.20 1.18 -4.10
C MET A 77 8.09 2.41 -4.27
N VAL A 78 7.50 3.61 -4.34
CA VAL A 78 8.21 4.89 -4.52
C VAL A 78 8.34 5.64 -3.22
N ASN A 79 7.22 5.82 -2.50
CA ASN A 79 7.19 6.63 -1.29
C ASN A 79 7.48 5.80 -0.03
N HIS A 80 8.37 6.31 0.81
CA HIS A 80 8.79 5.62 2.03
C HIS A 80 9.16 6.61 3.14
N VAL A 81 9.15 6.11 4.37
CA VAL A 81 9.68 6.80 5.55
C VAL A 81 11.03 6.18 5.87
N VAL A 82 12.07 7.01 6.03
CA VAL A 82 13.41 6.54 6.35
C VAL A 82 13.66 6.69 7.85
N ILE A 83 14.08 5.58 8.48
CA ILE A 83 14.58 5.60 9.85
C ILE A 83 16.06 5.27 9.82
N THR A 84 16.86 6.17 10.38
CA THR A 84 18.31 6.02 10.47
C THR A 84 18.70 5.69 11.91
N GLU A 85 19.41 4.60 12.10
CA GLU A 85 19.94 4.17 13.40
C GLU A 85 21.44 3.96 13.28
N LYS A 86 22.19 4.37 14.31
CA LYS A 86 23.63 4.10 14.39
C LYS A 86 23.86 2.92 15.32
N LYS A 87 24.43 1.85 14.78
CA LYS A 87 24.80 0.66 15.56
C LYS A 87 26.31 0.43 15.39
N ASN A 88 27.06 0.63 16.47
CA ASN A 88 28.52 0.63 16.46
C ASN A 88 29.07 1.64 15.43
N LYS A 89 29.85 1.18 14.44
CA LYS A 89 30.41 2.00 13.35
C LYS A 89 29.56 2.00 12.09
N THR A 90 28.42 1.27 12.09
CA THR A 90 27.55 1.12 10.91
C THR A 90 26.31 1.99 11.06
N ILE A 91 25.97 2.70 10.00
CA ILE A 91 24.69 3.43 9.87
C ILE A 91 23.68 2.49 9.21
N LEU A 92 22.58 2.22 9.93
CA LEU A 92 21.47 1.41 9.42
C LEU A 92 20.36 2.35 8.94
N LYS A 93 20.05 2.31 7.66
CA LYS A 93 18.91 3.02 7.07
C LYS A 93 17.81 2.03 6.72
N THR A 94 16.68 2.11 7.40
CA THR A 94 15.50 1.32 7.08
C THR A 94 14.47 2.19 6.38
N HIS A 95 14.12 1.83 5.16
CA HIS A 95 13.11 2.47 4.34
C HIS A 95 11.78 1.73 4.54
N TYR A 96 10.86 2.33 5.28
CA TYR A 96 9.51 1.81 5.46
C TYR A 96 8.63 2.32 4.33
N ARG A 97 8.25 1.43 3.41
CA ARG A 97 7.35 1.78 2.29
C ARG A 97 6.02 2.25 2.83
N LYS A 98 5.47 3.27 2.23
CA LYS A 98 4.08 3.64 2.49
C LYS A 98 3.17 2.57 1.91
N ALA A 99 1.93 2.53 2.39
CA ALA A 99 0.89 1.73 1.79
C ALA A 99 -0.21 2.65 1.27
N ILE A 100 -0.82 2.24 0.17
CA ILE A 100 -1.97 2.89 -0.44
C ILE A 100 -3.15 1.95 -0.27
N GLY A 101 -4.30 2.51 0.06
CA GLY A 101 -5.57 1.79 0.09
C GLY A 101 -6.46 2.24 -1.07
N GLU A 102 -7.20 1.32 -1.64
CA GLU A 102 -8.29 1.60 -2.58
C GLU A 102 -9.57 1.02 -1.98
N ILE A 103 -10.63 1.80 -1.99
CA ILE A 103 -11.94 1.39 -1.48
C ILE A 103 -12.97 1.64 -2.56
N THR A 104 -13.73 0.61 -2.89
CA THR A 104 -14.95 0.70 -3.69
C THR A 104 -16.13 0.20 -2.87
N VAL A 105 -17.19 1.00 -2.80
CA VAL A 105 -18.39 0.71 -2.01
C VAL A 105 -19.60 0.59 -2.90
N TYR A 106 -20.36 -0.45 -2.68
CA TYR A 106 -21.63 -0.70 -3.32
C TYR A 106 -22.75 -0.66 -2.27
N LYS A 107 -23.90 -0.11 -2.65
CA LYS A 107 -25.14 -0.17 -1.90
C LYS A 107 -26.21 -0.75 -2.80
N ASP A 108 -26.82 -1.86 -2.37
CA ASP A 108 -27.86 -2.57 -3.14
C ASP A 108 -27.42 -2.83 -4.61
N ASN A 109 -26.18 -3.34 -4.78
CA ASN A 109 -25.49 -3.65 -6.05
C ASN A 109 -25.12 -2.44 -6.93
N SER A 110 -25.39 -1.21 -6.51
CA SER A 110 -24.95 -0.01 -7.22
C SER A 110 -23.68 0.54 -6.57
N GLU A 111 -22.67 0.88 -7.37
CA GLU A 111 -21.49 1.59 -6.88
C GLU A 111 -21.90 2.99 -6.42
N VAL A 112 -21.60 3.30 -5.15
CA VAL A 112 -21.95 4.60 -4.55
C VAL A 112 -20.72 5.41 -4.18
N PHE A 113 -19.56 4.77 -4.03
CA PHE A 113 -18.33 5.47 -3.60
C PHE A 113 -17.08 4.72 -4.05
N MET A 114 -16.08 5.48 -4.51
CA MET A 114 -14.72 5.00 -4.76
C MET A 114 -13.71 6.06 -4.33
N THR A 115 -12.63 5.64 -3.67
CA THR A 115 -11.54 6.55 -3.31
C THR A 115 -10.23 5.82 -3.09
N VAL A 116 -9.14 6.61 -3.15
CA VAL A 116 -7.80 6.19 -2.78
C VAL A 116 -7.44 6.73 -1.40
N ILE A 117 -7.06 5.84 -0.50
CA ILE A 117 -6.61 6.16 0.86
C ILE A 117 -5.10 6.37 0.83
N ASN A 118 -4.71 7.62 0.98
CA ASN A 118 -3.32 8.07 1.02
C ASN A 118 -3.17 9.30 1.93
N ASP A 119 -1.96 9.81 2.10
CA ASP A 119 -1.68 10.97 2.95
C ASP A 119 -2.47 12.23 2.54
N GLN A 120 -2.68 12.41 1.23
CA GLN A 120 -3.39 13.60 0.71
C GLN A 120 -4.87 13.59 1.13
N LEU A 121 -5.50 12.41 1.15
CA LEU A 121 -6.88 12.28 1.58
C LEU A 121 -7.04 12.74 3.04
N PHE A 122 -6.16 12.26 3.92
CA PHE A 122 -6.21 12.64 5.34
C PHE A 122 -5.90 14.11 5.56
N SER A 123 -4.87 14.63 4.90
CA SER A 123 -4.48 16.04 5.02
C SER A 123 -5.57 17.01 4.56
N LYS A 124 -6.44 16.58 3.65
CA LYS A 124 -7.56 17.38 3.16
C LYS A 124 -8.79 17.35 4.08
N HIS A 125 -8.99 16.28 4.83
CA HIS A 125 -10.25 16.02 5.55
C HIS A 125 -10.11 15.97 7.07
N ILE A 126 -8.88 16.00 7.61
CA ILE A 126 -8.64 15.96 9.05
C ILE A 126 -7.89 17.21 9.47
N ASP A 127 -8.53 18.01 10.30
CA ASP A 127 -7.87 19.10 11.01
C ASP A 127 -6.97 18.56 12.12
N ASN A 128 -5.93 19.30 12.49
CA ASN A 128 -5.06 19.00 13.61
C ASN A 128 -4.30 17.65 13.49
N LEU A 129 -3.83 17.32 12.29
CA LEU A 129 -2.85 16.25 12.12
C LEU A 129 -1.51 16.63 12.80
N PRO A 130 -0.73 15.65 13.29
CA PRO A 130 0.60 15.91 13.81
C PRO A 130 1.48 16.60 12.76
N LYS A 131 2.39 17.48 13.19
CA LYS A 131 3.34 18.16 12.28
C LYS A 131 4.21 17.19 11.49
N ASP A 132 4.46 16.02 12.05
CA ASP A 132 5.24 14.92 11.44
C ASP A 132 4.34 13.84 10.81
N PHE A 133 3.13 14.20 10.38
CA PHE A 133 2.17 13.26 9.78
C PHE A 133 2.75 12.51 8.57
N ASN A 134 3.65 13.13 7.82
CA ASN A 134 4.35 12.49 6.71
C ASN A 134 5.21 11.28 7.10
N GLN A 135 5.50 11.10 8.40
CA GLN A 135 6.20 9.93 8.95
C GLN A 135 5.27 8.76 9.31
N TYR A 136 3.96 8.93 9.16
CA TYR A 136 3.01 7.85 9.39
C TYR A 136 2.79 7.05 8.10
N ILE A 137 2.56 5.76 8.26
CA ILE A 137 2.23 4.83 7.17
C ILE A 137 0.88 4.19 7.45
N LEU A 138 0.13 3.87 6.41
CA LEU A 138 -1.09 3.09 6.50
C LEU A 138 -0.72 1.68 6.99
N LYS A 139 -1.18 1.32 8.19
CA LYS A 139 -0.88 0.03 8.81
C LYS A 139 -1.96 -1.00 8.52
N SER A 140 -3.22 -0.58 8.58
CA SER A 140 -4.36 -1.44 8.32
C SER A 140 -5.60 -0.66 7.93
N LEU A 141 -6.47 -1.33 7.18
CA LEU A 141 -7.69 -0.80 6.60
C LEU A 141 -8.72 -1.92 6.58
N TRP A 142 -9.85 -1.76 7.30
CA TRP A 142 -10.87 -2.81 7.39
C TRP A 142 -12.27 -2.25 7.65
N VAL A 143 -13.30 -3.00 7.23
CA VAL A 143 -14.69 -2.66 7.51
C VAL A 143 -15.02 -2.95 8.96
N ASN A 144 -15.54 -1.94 9.68
CA ASN A 144 -16.10 -2.12 11.01
C ASN A 144 -17.57 -2.60 10.88
N GLN A 145 -17.75 -3.91 10.79
CA GLN A 145 -19.07 -4.50 10.54
C GLN A 145 -20.09 -4.11 11.61
N TYR A 146 -19.70 -4.18 12.89
CA TYR A 146 -20.60 -3.87 14.00
C TYR A 146 -21.12 -2.43 13.92
N LYS A 147 -20.21 -1.45 13.79
CA LYS A 147 -20.59 -0.05 13.69
C LYS A 147 -21.36 0.25 12.41
N SER A 148 -20.99 -0.39 11.30
CA SER A 148 -21.66 -0.23 10.01
C SER A 148 -23.11 -0.67 10.06
N LEU A 149 -23.39 -1.82 10.67
CA LEU A 149 -24.76 -2.33 10.84
C LEU A 149 -25.57 -1.46 11.79
N LYS A 150 -24.97 -1.10 12.94
CA LYS A 150 -25.64 -0.28 13.96
C LYS A 150 -26.08 1.10 13.43
N ASN A 151 -25.25 1.74 12.60
CA ASN A 151 -25.49 3.09 12.11
C ASN A 151 -26.14 3.13 10.72
N ASN A 152 -26.37 1.97 10.10
CA ASN A 152 -26.86 1.85 8.73
C ASN A 152 -26.02 2.67 7.72
N GLN A 153 -24.69 2.66 7.89
CA GLN A 153 -23.68 3.32 7.05
C GLN A 153 -22.53 2.33 6.85
N LEU A 154 -21.68 2.54 5.85
CA LEU A 154 -20.42 1.81 5.80
C LEU A 154 -19.36 2.57 6.59
N ILE A 155 -18.75 1.90 7.56
CA ILE A 155 -17.68 2.44 8.39
C ILE A 155 -16.43 1.61 8.20
N VAL A 156 -15.37 2.27 7.75
CA VAL A 156 -14.06 1.67 7.54
C VAL A 156 -13.08 2.25 8.57
N ASP A 157 -12.52 1.38 9.39
CA ASP A 157 -11.47 1.75 10.32
C ASP A 157 -10.13 1.81 9.60
N VAL A 158 -9.38 2.87 9.86
CA VAL A 158 -8.07 3.16 9.28
C VAL A 158 -7.07 3.34 10.41
N LEU A 159 -6.01 2.56 10.40
CA LEU A 159 -4.91 2.68 11.34
C LEU A 159 -3.67 3.19 10.61
N LEU A 160 -3.19 4.35 11.02
CA LEU A 160 -1.91 4.92 10.63
C LEU A 160 -0.91 4.77 11.77
N GLN A 161 0.30 4.36 11.48
CA GLN A 161 1.33 4.13 12.50
C GLN A 161 2.68 4.71 12.07
N LYS A 162 3.36 5.37 12.98
CA LYS A 162 4.76 5.76 12.79
C LYS A 162 5.66 4.52 12.95
N PRO A 163 6.52 4.20 11.96
CA PRO A 163 7.39 3.03 12.02
C PRO A 163 8.26 3.02 13.29
N LYS A 164 8.50 1.84 13.83
CA LYS A 164 9.27 1.61 15.07
C LYS A 164 8.77 2.39 16.29
N SER A 165 7.53 2.89 16.27
CA SER A 165 6.95 3.67 17.33
C SER A 165 5.59 3.08 17.74
N LYS A 166 5.14 3.42 18.96
CA LYS A 166 3.78 3.13 19.43
C LYS A 166 2.78 4.23 19.02
N HIS A 167 3.26 5.32 18.40
CA HIS A 167 2.38 6.41 17.99
C HIS A 167 1.50 5.95 16.82
N GLN A 168 0.20 6.03 17.05
CA GLN A 168 -0.85 5.62 16.13
C GLN A 168 -1.89 6.72 15.99
N ILE A 169 -2.52 6.77 14.82
CA ILE A 169 -3.68 7.61 14.55
C ILE A 169 -4.77 6.66 14.05
N ASN A 170 -5.87 6.62 14.79
CA ASN A 170 -7.05 5.87 14.42
C ASN A 170 -8.05 6.82 13.76
N CYS A 171 -8.46 6.49 12.55
CA CYS A 171 -9.48 7.23 11.82
C CYS A 171 -10.63 6.32 11.43
N GLN A 172 -11.79 6.91 11.18
CA GLN A 172 -12.93 6.22 10.58
C GLN A 172 -13.37 6.98 9.34
N LEU A 173 -13.44 6.26 8.23
CA LEU A 173 -14.09 6.71 7.02
C LEU A 173 -15.54 6.23 7.07
N ILE A 174 -16.49 7.16 7.10
CA ILE A 174 -17.93 6.92 7.21
C ILE A 174 -18.56 7.27 5.87
N ILE A 175 -19.29 6.34 5.26
CA ILE A 175 -19.90 6.49 3.93
C ILE A 175 -21.39 6.20 4.04
N ASP A 176 -22.21 7.14 3.60
CA ASP A 176 -23.66 6.97 3.57
C ASP A 176 -24.16 6.26 2.28
N SER A 177 -25.46 6.01 2.21
CA SER A 177 -26.08 5.31 1.08
C SER A 177 -26.07 6.10 -0.25
N LYS A 178 -25.72 7.38 -0.21
CA LYS A 178 -25.59 8.25 -1.38
C LYS A 178 -24.13 8.46 -1.78
N GLY A 179 -23.17 7.80 -1.09
CA GLY A 179 -21.75 7.95 -1.33
C GLY A 179 -21.13 9.23 -0.74
N LYS A 180 -21.88 10.00 0.05
CA LYS A 180 -21.30 11.11 0.80
C LYS A 180 -20.44 10.52 1.93
N PHE A 181 -19.25 11.05 2.09
CA PHE A 181 -18.32 10.55 3.09
C PHE A 181 -17.79 11.61 4.03
N ASN A 182 -17.32 11.16 5.18
CA ASN A 182 -16.62 11.96 6.17
C ASN A 182 -15.49 11.13 6.79
N ILE A 183 -14.42 11.79 7.22
CA ILE A 183 -13.31 11.15 7.93
C ILE A 183 -13.23 11.77 9.32
N ILE A 184 -13.28 10.93 10.35
CA ILE A 184 -13.13 11.35 11.74
C ILE A 184 -11.89 10.70 12.34
N LYS A 185 -11.13 11.49 13.10
CA LYS A 185 -10.03 10.99 13.91
C LYS A 185 -10.59 10.57 15.26
N ASN A 186 -10.37 9.31 15.64
CA ASN A 186 -10.68 8.84 16.99
C ASN A 186 -9.56 9.28 17.96
N VAL A 187 -9.95 9.81 19.07
CA VAL A 187 -9.03 10.22 20.14
C VAL A 187 -8.66 9.02 21.00
#